data_43cbef3c74280f7db327826a601d162b
#
_entry.id   43cbef3c74280f7db327826a601d162b
#
_cell.length_a   1.000
_cell.length_b   1.000
_cell.length_c   1.000
_cell.angle_alpha   90.00
_cell.angle_beta   90.00
_cell.angle_gamma   90.00
#
_symmetry.space_group_name_H-M   'P 1'
#
loop_
_entity.id
_entity.type
_entity.pdbx_description
1 polymer ?
#
loop_
_entity_poly.entity_id
_entity_poly.type
_entity_poly.pdbx_seq_one_letter_code
_entity_poly.pdbx_strand_id
1 'polypeptide(L)'
;MGGRRAPEGSPAAGNDRLKAARVRIEDVAAQAGVSMKTVSRVLNHEPNVSERTRQRVEAVVEMLRYRPHPSARVLAGRRAYLIAMLFDNPSSNYLMEIEMGVLDACQAHHYNLMLAPLAYDDHDLVRKVESLVVQSQLDGVVLTAPITDDAALLARLAALGVPHSSVSAKEENRHAGVAVDEVGAVCAMMAHLTSLGHTRIAHITGHAAHGASGWRLTGYREGLRRAGLRFDASLVVEGEFSHESGHRAAKALLKLKQRPTAIFAANDDMAAGAICAICESGLSVPQDISVCGFDDTPIAHQIHPALTTVRQPTREMGRLAATELLKEIREPGSGGFVNVPYTLQLRRSTGPVGV
;
A
#
# COMPACT_ATOMS: atom_id res chain seq x y z
N MET A 1 -51.89 12.84 57.98
CA MET A 1 -52.52 13.79 57.05
C MET A 1 -51.42 14.27 56.12
N GLY A 2 -51.42 14.02 54.95
CA GLY A 2 -52.08 14.08 53.73
C GLY A 2 -51.14 13.66 52.64
N GLY A 3 -51.50 12.59 51.99
CA GLY A 3 -50.76 12.08 50.81
C GLY A 3 -51.04 12.92 49.57
N ARG A 4 -50.05 13.03 48.72
CA ARG A 4 -50.23 13.39 47.32
C ARG A 4 -49.58 12.28 46.45
N ARG A 5 -50.45 11.62 45.72
CA ARG A 5 -50.10 10.68 44.65
C ARG A 5 -49.43 11.44 43.47
N ALA A 6 -48.37 10.91 42.95
CA ALA A 6 -47.83 11.29 41.65
C ALA A 6 -48.60 10.56 40.52
N PRO A 7 -48.77 11.18 39.32
CA PRO A 7 -49.47 10.55 38.22
C PRO A 7 -48.58 9.59 37.46
N GLU A 8 -49.20 8.49 37.02
CA GLU A 8 -48.64 7.39 36.24
C GLU A 8 -48.10 7.85 34.87
N GLY A 9 -47.00 7.22 34.49
CA GLY A 9 -46.29 7.47 33.28
C GLY A 9 -47.03 7.09 32.01
N SER A 10 -46.80 7.88 31.00
CA SER A 10 -47.16 7.65 29.62
C SER A 10 -46.29 6.56 28.99
N PRO A 11 -46.82 5.68 28.13
CA PRO A 11 -46.04 4.56 27.56
C PRO A 11 -45.03 5.08 26.51
N ALA A 12 -43.89 4.44 26.52
CA ALA A 12 -42.79 4.62 25.58
C ALA A 12 -43.22 4.41 24.14
N ALA A 13 -43.37 5.50 23.37
CA ALA A 13 -43.44 5.48 21.92
C ALA A 13 -42.02 5.79 21.41
N GLY A 14 -41.34 4.80 20.93
CA GLY A 14 -40.04 5.10 20.32
C GLY A 14 -39.14 3.94 20.11
N ASN A 15 -39.49 3.00 19.23
CA ASN A 15 -38.46 2.18 18.55
C ASN A 15 -38.93 1.50 17.26
N ASP A 16 -39.96 2.02 16.61
CA ASP A 16 -40.56 1.38 15.41
C ASP A 16 -40.23 2.10 14.09
N ARG A 17 -39.29 3.05 14.08
CA ARG A 17 -38.96 3.83 12.87
C ARG A 17 -37.71 3.35 12.11
N LEU A 18 -37.10 2.23 12.40
CA LEU A 18 -35.87 1.72 11.73
C LEU A 18 -36.04 0.37 11.02
N LYS A 19 -37.25 -0.11 10.81
CA LYS A 19 -37.51 -1.23 9.90
C LYS A 19 -38.25 -0.76 8.66
N ALA A 20 -37.66 0.14 7.89
CA ALA A 20 -37.98 0.22 6.48
C ALA A 20 -37.61 -1.14 5.88
N ALA A 21 -38.58 -1.92 5.42
CA ALA A 21 -38.40 -3.25 4.87
C ALA A 21 -37.37 -3.16 3.73
N ARG A 22 -36.20 -3.75 3.94
CA ARG A 22 -35.09 -3.70 3.00
C ARG A 22 -35.53 -4.45 1.73
N VAL A 23 -35.60 -3.77 0.59
CA VAL A 23 -35.96 -4.35 -0.70
C VAL A 23 -35.10 -5.59 -0.96
N ARG A 24 -35.74 -6.69 -1.34
CA ARG A 24 -35.09 -7.98 -1.60
C ARG A 24 -35.08 -8.28 -3.10
N ILE A 25 -34.26 -9.24 -3.53
CA ILE A 25 -34.21 -9.68 -4.93
C ILE A 25 -35.55 -10.22 -5.41
N GLU A 26 -36.35 -10.78 -4.51
CA GLU A 26 -37.70 -11.26 -4.76
C GLU A 26 -38.63 -10.13 -5.19
N ASP A 27 -38.52 -8.94 -4.57
CA ASP A 27 -39.33 -7.77 -4.90
C ASP A 27 -38.99 -7.25 -6.30
N VAL A 28 -37.68 -7.23 -6.65
CA VAL A 28 -37.23 -6.86 -8.00
C VAL A 28 -37.74 -7.87 -9.04
N ALA A 29 -37.66 -9.18 -8.73
CA ALA A 29 -38.09 -10.23 -9.62
C ALA A 29 -39.62 -10.15 -9.90
N ALA A 30 -40.41 -9.96 -8.83
CA ALA A 30 -41.85 -9.79 -8.92
C ALA A 30 -42.22 -8.57 -9.76
N GLN A 31 -41.61 -7.41 -9.51
CA GLN A 31 -41.91 -6.18 -10.20
C GLN A 31 -41.41 -6.15 -11.66
N ALA A 32 -40.27 -6.80 -11.93
CA ALA A 32 -39.77 -6.96 -13.29
C ALA A 32 -40.45 -8.08 -14.10
N GLY A 33 -41.29 -8.90 -13.46
CA GLY A 33 -41.96 -10.04 -14.09
C GLY A 33 -40.99 -11.10 -14.62
N VAL A 34 -39.93 -11.41 -13.86
CA VAL A 34 -38.90 -12.39 -14.20
C VAL A 34 -38.57 -13.25 -12.99
N SER A 35 -37.79 -14.33 -13.20
CA SER A 35 -37.30 -15.13 -12.08
C SER A 35 -36.15 -14.41 -11.33
N MET A 36 -35.96 -14.72 -10.05
CA MET A 36 -34.79 -14.26 -9.26
C MET A 36 -33.46 -14.60 -9.96
N LYS A 37 -33.39 -15.77 -10.62
CA LYS A 37 -32.23 -16.19 -11.41
C LYS A 37 -31.97 -15.23 -12.58
N THR A 38 -33.03 -14.72 -13.22
CA THR A 38 -32.91 -13.74 -14.30
C THR A 38 -32.45 -12.38 -13.78
N VAL A 39 -32.97 -11.93 -12.63
CA VAL A 39 -32.48 -10.71 -11.95
C VAL A 39 -31.00 -10.84 -11.62
N SER A 40 -30.59 -11.96 -11.02
CA SER A 40 -29.17 -12.22 -10.71
C SER A 40 -28.27 -12.17 -11.94
N ARG A 41 -28.71 -12.78 -13.06
CA ARG A 41 -27.95 -12.75 -14.33
C ARG A 41 -27.79 -11.34 -14.90
N VAL A 42 -28.83 -10.52 -14.81
CA VAL A 42 -28.76 -9.11 -15.23
C VAL A 42 -27.78 -8.33 -14.38
N LEU A 43 -27.87 -8.47 -13.06
CA LEU A 43 -26.99 -7.77 -12.10
C LEU A 43 -25.53 -8.20 -12.22
N ASN A 44 -25.27 -9.43 -12.67
CA ASN A 44 -23.94 -9.98 -12.89
C ASN A 44 -23.46 -9.78 -14.36
N HIS A 45 -24.20 -9.05 -15.19
CA HIS A 45 -23.86 -8.78 -16.59
C HIS A 45 -23.63 -10.06 -17.44
N GLU A 46 -24.30 -11.16 -17.10
CA GLU A 46 -24.17 -12.41 -17.85
C GLU A 46 -24.68 -12.27 -19.30
N PRO A 47 -24.02 -12.92 -20.30
CA PRO A 47 -24.32 -12.71 -21.72
C PRO A 47 -25.67 -13.28 -22.19
N ASN A 48 -26.28 -14.18 -21.44
CA ASN A 48 -27.48 -14.93 -21.86
C ASN A 48 -28.81 -14.30 -21.44
N VAL A 49 -28.91 -12.97 -21.42
CA VAL A 49 -30.14 -12.22 -21.12
C VAL A 49 -30.42 -11.26 -22.26
N SER A 50 -31.66 -11.27 -22.78
CA SER A 50 -32.03 -10.34 -23.88
C SER A 50 -31.95 -8.89 -23.41
N GLU A 51 -31.58 -7.99 -24.31
CA GLU A 51 -31.46 -6.57 -24.02
C GLU A 51 -32.75 -5.97 -23.44
N ARG A 52 -33.89 -6.35 -23.96
CA ARG A 52 -35.21 -5.93 -23.47
C ARG A 52 -35.45 -6.36 -22.02
N THR A 53 -35.01 -7.57 -21.66
CA THR A 53 -35.14 -8.07 -20.28
C THR A 53 -34.16 -7.35 -19.34
N ARG A 54 -32.93 -7.08 -19.81
CA ARG A 54 -31.90 -6.34 -19.09
C ARG A 54 -32.41 -4.94 -18.70
N GLN A 55 -32.84 -4.15 -19.67
CA GLN A 55 -33.36 -2.79 -19.44
C GLN A 55 -34.55 -2.77 -18.48
N ARG A 56 -35.46 -3.75 -18.59
CA ARG A 56 -36.61 -3.84 -17.68
C ARG A 56 -36.20 -4.12 -16.24
N VAL A 57 -35.24 -5.00 -16.02
CA VAL A 57 -34.73 -5.32 -14.67
C VAL A 57 -33.95 -4.14 -14.11
N GLU A 58 -33.08 -3.50 -14.88
CA GLU A 58 -32.31 -2.33 -14.48
C GLU A 58 -33.20 -1.16 -14.07
N ALA A 59 -34.26 -0.87 -14.83
CA ALA A 59 -35.25 0.15 -14.47
C ALA A 59 -35.94 -0.13 -13.12
N VAL A 60 -36.28 -1.40 -12.83
CA VAL A 60 -36.87 -1.79 -11.55
C VAL A 60 -35.87 -1.70 -10.41
N VAL A 61 -34.62 -2.10 -10.63
CA VAL A 61 -33.52 -1.99 -9.66
C VAL A 61 -33.32 -0.53 -9.25
N GLU A 62 -33.31 0.38 -10.22
CA GLU A 62 -33.17 1.83 -9.98
C GLU A 62 -34.39 2.39 -9.22
N MET A 63 -35.61 2.07 -9.69
CA MET A 63 -36.86 2.53 -9.08
C MET A 63 -36.99 2.07 -7.60
N LEU A 64 -36.64 0.83 -7.31
CA LEU A 64 -36.67 0.27 -5.96
C LEU A 64 -35.43 0.63 -5.13
N ARG A 65 -34.42 1.28 -5.72
CA ARG A 65 -33.10 1.51 -5.13
C ARG A 65 -32.52 0.22 -4.54
N TYR A 66 -32.77 -0.90 -5.24
CA TYR A 66 -32.30 -2.19 -4.77
C TYR A 66 -30.77 -2.25 -4.88
N ARG A 67 -30.14 -2.62 -3.79
CA ARG A 67 -28.71 -2.95 -3.78
C ARG A 67 -28.57 -4.43 -3.37
N PRO A 68 -27.94 -5.27 -4.20
CA PRO A 68 -27.68 -6.66 -3.84
C PRO A 68 -26.98 -6.76 -2.51
N HIS A 69 -27.46 -7.63 -1.64
CA HIS A 69 -26.77 -7.89 -0.37
C HIS A 69 -25.46 -8.62 -0.67
N PRO A 70 -24.31 -8.26 -0.03
CA PRO A 70 -23.05 -8.96 -0.22
C PRO A 70 -23.19 -10.48 -0.07
N SER A 71 -23.90 -10.96 0.95
CA SER A 71 -24.16 -12.39 1.17
C SER A 71 -25.00 -13.07 0.06
N ALA A 72 -25.86 -12.33 -0.64
CA ALA A 72 -26.63 -12.88 -1.77
C ALA A 72 -25.75 -13.02 -3.03
N ARG A 73 -24.75 -12.16 -3.22
CA ARG A 73 -23.73 -12.32 -4.27
C ARG A 73 -22.87 -13.57 -4.05
N VAL A 74 -22.45 -13.81 -2.81
CA VAL A 74 -21.67 -15.00 -2.42
C VAL A 74 -22.45 -16.29 -2.74
N LEU A 75 -23.74 -16.35 -2.41
CA LEU A 75 -24.60 -17.51 -2.68
C LEU A 75 -24.82 -17.75 -4.18
N ALA A 76 -24.87 -16.70 -5.00
CA ALA A 76 -25.12 -16.80 -6.44
C ALA A 76 -23.86 -17.07 -7.27
N GLY A 77 -22.67 -16.65 -6.84
CA GLY A 77 -21.48 -16.59 -7.68
C GLY A 77 -20.22 -17.28 -7.15
N ARG A 78 -20.22 -17.91 -5.99
CA ARG A 78 -19.02 -18.46 -5.31
C ARG A 78 -17.91 -17.42 -5.04
N ARG A 79 -18.16 -16.09 -5.17
CA ARG A 79 -17.22 -15.01 -4.91
C ARG A 79 -17.77 -14.03 -3.90
N ALA A 80 -16.93 -13.61 -2.96
CA ALA A 80 -17.29 -12.61 -1.96
C ALA A 80 -17.16 -11.16 -2.45
N TYR A 81 -16.47 -10.94 -3.56
CA TYR A 81 -16.06 -9.62 -4.05
C TYR A 81 -15.31 -8.83 -2.98
N LEU A 82 -14.44 -9.53 -2.29
CA LEU A 82 -13.62 -9.04 -1.20
C LEU A 82 -12.17 -9.49 -1.40
N ILE A 83 -11.26 -8.54 -1.46
CA ILE A 83 -9.82 -8.82 -1.37
C ILE A 83 -9.26 -8.18 -0.11
N ALA A 84 -8.14 -8.69 0.37
CA ALA A 84 -7.42 -8.07 1.48
C ALA A 84 -6.07 -7.52 1.00
N MET A 85 -5.63 -6.43 1.63
CA MET A 85 -4.24 -5.96 1.58
C MET A 85 -3.57 -6.32 2.89
N LEU A 86 -2.53 -7.15 2.82
CA LEU A 86 -1.73 -7.58 3.97
C LEU A 86 -0.44 -6.77 3.99
N PHE A 87 -0.13 -6.15 5.12
CA PHE A 87 1.01 -5.25 5.21
C PHE A 87 1.65 -5.22 6.60
N ASP A 88 2.95 -4.94 6.60
CA ASP A 88 3.76 -4.58 7.75
C ASP A 88 4.81 -3.57 7.29
N ASN A 89 4.48 -2.29 7.37
CA ASN A 89 5.40 -1.24 6.97
C ASN A 89 5.27 -0.04 7.91
N PRO A 90 6.37 0.43 8.51
CA PRO A 90 6.33 1.54 9.46
C PRO A 90 6.08 2.91 8.80
N SER A 91 6.22 3.04 7.47
CA SER A 91 5.92 4.28 6.75
C SER A 91 4.45 4.37 6.41
N SER A 92 3.67 5.06 7.25
CA SER A 92 2.25 5.32 7.01
C SER A 92 2.01 6.12 5.73
N ASN A 93 2.92 7.03 5.38
CA ASN A 93 2.83 7.84 4.16
C ASN A 93 2.89 6.98 2.90
N TYR A 94 3.81 6.01 2.86
CA TYR A 94 3.94 5.06 1.77
C TYR A 94 2.72 4.15 1.66
N LEU A 95 2.28 3.57 2.80
CA LEU A 95 1.13 2.67 2.84
C LEU A 95 -0.14 3.33 2.34
N MET A 96 -0.44 4.55 2.79
CA MET A 96 -1.65 5.27 2.41
C MET A 96 -1.79 5.41 0.88
N GLU A 97 -0.70 5.72 0.19
CA GLU A 97 -0.74 5.85 -1.28
C GLU A 97 -0.98 4.49 -1.97
N ILE A 98 -0.35 3.41 -1.48
CA ILE A 98 -0.60 2.05 -1.98
C ILE A 98 -2.07 1.65 -1.72
N GLU A 99 -2.58 1.86 -0.50
CA GLU A 99 -3.97 1.55 -0.13
C GLU A 99 -4.98 2.28 -1.01
N MET A 100 -4.75 3.58 -1.27
CA MET A 100 -5.60 4.36 -2.17
C MET A 100 -5.60 3.79 -3.58
N GLY A 101 -4.45 3.37 -4.07
CA GLY A 101 -4.35 2.72 -5.39
C GLY A 101 -5.11 1.39 -5.46
N VAL A 102 -4.95 0.55 -4.45
CA VAL A 102 -5.71 -0.72 -4.34
C VAL A 102 -7.21 -0.44 -4.28
N LEU A 103 -7.62 0.57 -3.51
CA LEU A 103 -9.03 0.98 -3.39
C LEU A 103 -9.60 1.48 -4.72
N ASP A 104 -8.83 2.27 -5.49
CA ASP A 104 -9.22 2.73 -6.83
C ASP A 104 -9.55 1.54 -7.75
N ALA A 105 -8.70 0.52 -7.76
CA ALA A 105 -8.94 -0.70 -8.56
C ALA A 105 -10.16 -1.49 -8.04
N CYS A 106 -10.31 -1.62 -6.72
CA CYS A 106 -11.47 -2.27 -6.11
C CYS A 106 -12.77 -1.58 -6.52
N GLN A 107 -12.83 -0.25 -6.44
CA GLN A 107 -14.02 0.53 -6.81
C GLN A 107 -14.36 0.34 -8.30
N ALA A 108 -13.37 0.40 -9.18
CA ALA A 108 -13.56 0.21 -10.62
C ALA A 108 -14.12 -1.17 -10.98
N HIS A 109 -13.87 -2.18 -10.16
CA HIS A 109 -14.27 -3.57 -10.39
C HIS A 109 -15.33 -4.09 -9.39
N HIS A 110 -15.93 -3.20 -8.60
CA HIS A 110 -16.97 -3.52 -7.61
C HIS A 110 -16.53 -4.52 -6.53
N TYR A 111 -15.25 -4.51 -6.18
CA TYR A 111 -14.70 -5.23 -5.04
C TYR A 111 -14.68 -4.35 -3.78
N ASN A 112 -14.70 -4.99 -2.62
CA ASN A 112 -14.41 -4.36 -1.35
C ASN A 112 -12.95 -4.65 -0.96
N LEU A 113 -12.35 -3.76 -0.19
CA LEU A 113 -11.01 -3.91 0.34
C LEU A 113 -11.07 -4.09 1.87
N MET A 114 -10.37 -5.11 2.36
CA MET A 114 -10.06 -5.29 3.76
C MET A 114 -8.59 -4.96 4.00
N LEU A 115 -8.31 -4.11 4.97
CA LEU A 115 -6.95 -3.81 5.42
C LEU A 115 -6.59 -4.72 6.59
N ALA A 116 -5.48 -5.42 6.49
CA ALA A 116 -5.02 -6.37 7.50
C ALA A 116 -3.54 -6.10 7.85
N PRO A 117 -3.29 -5.28 8.89
CA PRO A 117 -1.94 -5.11 9.42
C PRO A 117 -1.50 -6.39 10.14
N LEU A 118 -0.31 -6.88 9.81
CA LEU A 118 0.24 -8.14 10.32
C LEU A 118 1.73 -7.97 10.53
N ALA A 119 2.24 -8.34 11.72
CA ALA A 119 3.68 -8.37 11.95
C ALA A 119 4.32 -9.53 11.16
N TYR A 120 5.30 -9.23 10.33
CA TYR A 120 5.97 -10.22 9.46
C TYR A 120 6.78 -11.26 10.26
N ASP A 121 7.24 -10.89 11.47
CA ASP A 121 8.00 -11.74 12.38
C ASP A 121 7.11 -12.52 13.38
N ASP A 122 5.78 -12.42 13.22
CA ASP A 122 4.84 -13.17 14.04
C ASP A 122 4.90 -14.66 13.67
N HIS A 123 5.30 -15.49 14.63
CA HIS A 123 5.36 -16.97 14.46
C HIS A 123 4.01 -17.60 14.05
N ASP A 124 2.90 -16.91 14.26
CA ASP A 124 1.55 -17.31 13.88
C ASP A 124 1.06 -16.66 12.58
N LEU A 125 1.90 -15.93 11.84
CA LEU A 125 1.52 -15.19 10.65
C LEU A 125 0.68 -16.04 9.67
N VAL A 126 1.20 -17.19 9.28
CA VAL A 126 0.54 -18.10 8.32
C VAL A 126 -0.84 -18.52 8.80
N ARG A 127 -0.97 -18.89 10.07
CA ARG A 127 -2.24 -19.31 10.69
C ARG A 127 -3.24 -18.15 10.76
N LYS A 128 -2.79 -16.94 11.07
CA LYS A 128 -3.63 -15.73 11.09
C LYS A 128 -4.16 -15.40 9.71
N VAL A 129 -3.30 -15.45 8.69
CA VAL A 129 -3.71 -15.22 7.30
C VAL A 129 -4.67 -16.31 6.83
N GLU A 130 -4.41 -17.59 7.11
CA GLU A 130 -5.35 -18.67 6.80
C GLU A 130 -6.72 -18.44 7.42
N SER A 131 -6.77 -18.10 8.72
CA SER A 131 -8.02 -17.80 9.40
C SER A 131 -8.76 -16.63 8.77
N LEU A 132 -8.02 -15.55 8.41
CA LEU A 132 -8.57 -14.39 7.75
C LEU A 132 -9.18 -14.74 6.39
N VAL A 133 -8.45 -15.50 5.57
CA VAL A 133 -8.90 -15.95 4.24
C VAL A 133 -10.18 -16.78 4.35
N VAL A 134 -10.20 -17.76 5.23
CA VAL A 134 -11.32 -18.70 5.38
C VAL A 134 -12.55 -18.00 5.98
N GLN A 135 -12.38 -17.25 7.07
CA GLN A 135 -13.49 -16.61 7.77
C GLN A 135 -14.13 -15.47 6.98
N SER A 136 -13.31 -14.70 6.27
CA SER A 136 -13.78 -13.58 5.45
C SER A 136 -14.11 -13.98 4.01
N GLN A 137 -13.85 -15.24 3.63
CA GLN A 137 -14.05 -15.75 2.26
C GLN A 137 -13.39 -14.85 1.22
N LEU A 138 -12.12 -14.50 1.44
CA LEU A 138 -11.39 -13.62 0.53
C LEU A 138 -11.23 -14.26 -0.85
N ASP A 139 -11.48 -13.47 -1.90
CA ASP A 139 -11.25 -13.90 -3.29
C ASP A 139 -9.76 -13.83 -3.67
N GLY A 140 -8.96 -13.04 -2.94
CA GLY A 140 -7.53 -12.90 -3.14
C GLY A 140 -6.89 -11.91 -2.18
N VAL A 141 -5.57 -11.81 -2.22
CA VAL A 141 -4.79 -10.91 -1.35
C VAL A 141 -3.73 -10.13 -2.11
N VAL A 142 -3.58 -8.85 -1.77
CA VAL A 142 -2.43 -8.01 -2.16
C VAL A 142 -1.43 -8.05 -1.01
N LEU A 143 -0.20 -8.42 -1.30
CA LEU A 143 0.90 -8.49 -0.33
C LEU A 143 1.82 -7.29 -0.50
N THR A 144 2.26 -6.67 0.60
CA THR A 144 3.33 -5.68 0.58
C THR A 144 4.57 -6.21 1.30
N ALA A 145 5.74 -5.67 0.95
CA ALA A 145 6.98 -6.05 1.64
C ALA A 145 6.90 -5.71 3.14
N PRO A 146 7.46 -6.56 4.04
CA PRO A 146 8.27 -7.74 3.73
C PRO A 146 7.47 -9.04 3.57
N ILE A 147 6.15 -9.01 3.79
CA ILE A 147 5.26 -10.19 3.75
C ILE A 147 5.25 -10.85 2.36
N THR A 148 5.52 -10.09 1.30
CA THR A 148 5.62 -10.58 -0.09
C THR A 148 6.59 -11.75 -0.30
N ASP A 149 7.55 -11.93 0.60
CA ASP A 149 8.66 -12.85 0.44
C ASP A 149 8.69 -13.96 1.51
N ASP A 150 7.59 -14.10 2.26
CA ASP A 150 7.43 -15.21 3.22
C ASP A 150 7.05 -16.50 2.49
N ALA A 151 8.03 -17.41 2.35
CA ALA A 151 7.86 -18.65 1.61
C ALA A 151 6.76 -19.57 2.20
N ALA A 152 6.60 -19.59 3.53
CA ALA A 152 5.59 -20.42 4.19
C ALA A 152 4.18 -19.87 3.91
N LEU A 153 4.01 -18.56 3.95
CA LEU A 153 2.76 -17.91 3.60
C LEU A 153 2.39 -18.12 2.13
N LEU A 154 3.34 -17.91 1.21
CA LEU A 154 3.10 -18.09 -0.22
C LEU A 154 2.70 -19.54 -0.53
N ALA A 155 3.39 -20.54 0.04
CA ALA A 155 3.04 -21.94 -0.08
C ALA A 155 1.64 -22.23 0.49
N ARG A 156 1.25 -21.58 1.61
CA ARG A 156 -0.08 -21.78 2.20
C ARG A 156 -1.18 -21.16 1.35
N LEU A 157 -1.00 -19.96 0.81
CA LEU A 157 -1.95 -19.33 -0.11
C LEU A 157 -2.17 -20.19 -1.36
N ALA A 158 -1.08 -20.72 -1.94
CA ALA A 158 -1.15 -21.64 -3.07
C ALA A 158 -1.94 -22.93 -2.72
N ALA A 159 -1.68 -23.53 -1.56
CA ALA A 159 -2.40 -24.72 -1.09
C ALA A 159 -3.89 -24.47 -0.85
N LEU A 160 -4.27 -23.25 -0.48
CA LEU A 160 -5.65 -22.84 -0.32
C LEU A 160 -6.32 -22.44 -1.64
N GLY A 161 -5.56 -22.36 -2.74
CA GLY A 161 -6.04 -21.86 -4.03
C GLY A 161 -6.43 -20.38 -4.00
N VAL A 162 -5.80 -19.58 -3.14
CA VAL A 162 -6.07 -18.14 -3.00
C VAL A 162 -5.08 -17.35 -3.85
N PRO A 163 -5.56 -16.66 -4.91
CA PRO A 163 -4.72 -15.80 -5.72
C PRO A 163 -4.09 -14.68 -4.89
N HIS A 164 -2.87 -14.32 -5.23
CA HIS A 164 -2.20 -13.17 -4.63
C HIS A 164 -1.44 -12.35 -5.66
N SER A 165 -1.27 -11.08 -5.35
CA SER A 165 -0.34 -10.18 -6.05
C SER A 165 0.57 -9.51 -5.06
N SER A 166 1.70 -8.99 -5.53
CA SER A 166 2.71 -8.40 -4.68
C SER A 166 3.09 -6.99 -5.10
N VAL A 167 3.42 -6.15 -4.11
CA VAL A 167 4.08 -4.87 -4.31
C VAL A 167 5.52 -5.00 -3.85
N SER A 168 6.47 -4.84 -4.76
CA SER A 168 7.92 -4.89 -4.50
C SER A 168 8.41 -6.23 -3.93
N ALA A 169 7.98 -7.37 -4.53
CA ALA A 169 8.51 -8.69 -4.22
C ALA A 169 9.90 -8.92 -4.84
N LYS A 170 10.68 -9.83 -4.25
CA LYS A 170 11.90 -10.36 -4.83
C LYS A 170 11.61 -11.06 -6.16
N GLU A 171 12.63 -11.18 -7.03
CA GLU A 171 12.46 -11.73 -8.39
C GLU A 171 11.84 -13.12 -8.42
N GLU A 172 12.26 -13.99 -7.52
CA GLU A 172 11.74 -15.36 -7.41
C GLU A 172 10.25 -15.45 -7.05
N ASN A 173 9.68 -14.37 -6.49
CA ASN A 173 8.29 -14.30 -6.04
C ASN A 173 7.39 -13.42 -6.93
N ARG A 174 7.89 -13.07 -8.15
CA ARG A 174 7.18 -12.20 -9.09
C ARG A 174 6.23 -12.98 -9.99
N HIS A 175 5.02 -13.28 -9.52
CA HIS A 175 3.98 -13.88 -10.33
C HIS A 175 3.00 -12.81 -10.87
N ALA A 176 2.17 -12.25 -10.01
CA ALA A 176 1.34 -11.10 -10.30
C ALA A 176 1.74 -9.93 -9.39
N GLY A 177 1.74 -8.72 -9.91
CA GLY A 177 2.08 -7.56 -9.09
C GLY A 177 2.87 -6.47 -9.80
N VAL A 178 3.64 -5.71 -9.00
CA VAL A 178 4.34 -4.51 -9.49
C VAL A 178 5.65 -4.29 -8.73
N ALA A 179 6.64 -3.75 -9.40
CA ALA A 179 7.87 -3.23 -8.79
C ALA A 179 8.41 -2.03 -9.57
N VAL A 180 9.41 -1.37 -8.99
CA VAL A 180 10.24 -0.34 -9.61
C VAL A 180 11.69 -0.86 -9.70
N ASP A 181 12.48 -0.32 -10.63
CA ASP A 181 13.93 -0.56 -10.65
C ASP A 181 14.60 0.23 -9.53
N GLU A 182 14.62 -0.35 -8.34
CA GLU A 182 15.20 0.24 -7.12
C GLU A 182 16.71 0.52 -7.28
N VAL A 183 17.44 -0.42 -7.87
CA VAL A 183 18.89 -0.29 -8.07
C VAL A 183 19.21 0.84 -9.02
N GLY A 184 18.54 0.90 -10.17
CA GLY A 184 18.70 1.96 -11.14
C GLY A 184 18.32 3.33 -10.59
N ALA A 185 17.23 3.39 -9.82
CA ALA A 185 16.76 4.61 -9.17
C ALA A 185 17.79 5.20 -8.20
N VAL A 186 18.38 4.34 -7.35
CA VAL A 186 19.44 4.77 -6.43
C VAL A 186 20.71 5.13 -7.17
N CYS A 187 21.09 4.40 -8.22
CA CYS A 187 22.24 4.79 -9.07
C CYS A 187 22.04 6.20 -9.65
N ALA A 188 20.83 6.54 -10.08
CA ALA A 188 20.52 7.89 -10.60
C ALA A 188 20.63 8.97 -9.50
N MET A 189 20.16 8.68 -8.28
CA MET A 189 20.31 9.58 -7.13
C MET A 189 21.79 9.76 -6.74
N MET A 190 22.57 8.69 -6.74
CA MET A 190 24.01 8.77 -6.45
C MET A 190 24.76 9.57 -7.52
N ALA A 191 24.39 9.43 -8.80
CA ALA A 191 24.93 10.24 -9.88
C ALA A 191 24.62 11.74 -9.68
N HIS A 192 23.40 12.07 -9.22
CA HIS A 192 23.04 13.44 -8.85
C HIS A 192 23.94 13.97 -7.72
N LEU A 193 24.10 13.25 -6.61
CA LEU A 193 24.92 13.70 -5.49
C LEU A 193 26.40 13.88 -5.90
N THR A 194 26.95 12.94 -6.69
CA THR A 194 28.34 13.04 -7.16
C THR A 194 28.54 14.18 -8.17
N SER A 195 27.54 14.51 -8.98
CA SER A 195 27.58 15.68 -9.87
C SER A 195 27.62 17.00 -9.11
N LEU A 196 27.13 17.03 -7.85
CA LEU A 196 27.24 18.17 -6.94
C LEU A 196 28.59 18.24 -6.18
N GLY A 197 29.51 17.31 -6.47
CA GLY A 197 30.82 17.24 -5.87
C GLY A 197 30.92 16.41 -4.57
N HIS A 198 29.85 15.75 -4.17
CA HIS A 198 29.90 14.90 -2.97
C HIS A 198 30.73 13.64 -3.21
N THR A 199 31.76 13.45 -2.40
CA THR A 199 32.63 12.26 -2.43
C THR A 199 32.49 11.41 -1.17
N ARG A 200 32.00 11.99 -0.06
CA ARG A 200 31.75 11.31 1.19
C ARG A 200 30.25 11.30 1.47
N ILE A 201 29.58 10.30 0.92
CA ILE A 201 28.11 10.14 0.96
C ILE A 201 27.78 9.00 1.93
N ALA A 202 26.94 9.26 2.91
CA ALA A 202 26.43 8.22 3.81
C ALA A 202 25.11 7.63 3.29
N HIS A 203 24.80 6.41 3.75
CA HIS A 203 23.53 5.75 3.48
C HIS A 203 22.87 5.30 4.77
N ILE A 204 21.61 5.70 4.98
CA ILE A 204 20.75 5.15 6.03
C ILE A 204 19.88 4.11 5.36
N THR A 205 20.15 2.82 5.64
CA THR A 205 19.38 1.71 5.07
C THR A 205 18.03 1.57 5.76
N GLY A 206 17.12 0.78 5.18
CA GLY A 206 15.93 0.35 5.89
C GLY A 206 16.17 -0.96 6.64
N HIS A 207 15.12 -1.50 7.27
CA HIS A 207 15.15 -2.78 7.97
C HIS A 207 15.50 -3.94 7.01
N ALA A 208 16.37 -4.86 7.42
CA ALA A 208 16.94 -5.91 6.58
C ALA A 208 15.92 -6.91 6.01
N ALA A 209 14.76 -7.09 6.67
CA ALA A 209 13.70 -7.95 6.17
C ALA A 209 13.05 -7.45 4.88
N HIS A 210 13.08 -6.12 4.61
CA HIS A 210 12.53 -5.54 3.40
C HIS A 210 13.52 -5.68 2.23
N GLY A 211 13.10 -6.24 1.10
CA GLY A 211 13.92 -6.34 -0.11
C GLY A 211 14.48 -5.00 -0.57
N ALA A 212 13.69 -3.93 -0.44
CA ALA A 212 14.09 -2.56 -0.75
C ALA A 212 15.39 -2.13 -0.06
N SER A 213 15.63 -2.55 1.19
CA SER A 213 16.87 -2.22 1.91
C SER A 213 18.10 -2.77 1.20
N GLY A 214 18.04 -4.04 0.76
CA GLY A 214 19.14 -4.68 0.04
C GLY A 214 19.34 -4.10 -1.38
N TRP A 215 18.26 -3.85 -2.11
CA TRP A 215 18.33 -3.27 -3.46
C TRP A 215 18.86 -1.83 -3.43
N ARG A 216 18.38 -1.00 -2.49
CA ARG A 216 18.86 0.40 -2.33
C ARG A 216 20.31 0.44 -1.89
N LEU A 217 20.76 -0.46 -1.01
CA LEU A 217 22.17 -0.61 -0.66
C LEU A 217 23.02 -1.06 -1.85
N THR A 218 22.51 -1.96 -2.67
CA THR A 218 23.17 -2.39 -3.92
C THR A 218 23.32 -1.23 -4.89
N GLY A 219 22.26 -0.44 -5.09
CA GLY A 219 22.28 0.78 -5.92
C GLY A 219 23.25 1.84 -5.40
N TYR A 220 23.30 2.03 -4.07
CA TYR A 220 24.27 2.93 -3.44
C TYR A 220 25.71 2.50 -3.70
N ARG A 221 26.06 1.21 -3.51
CA ARG A 221 27.37 0.66 -3.80
C ARG A 221 27.75 0.81 -5.27
N GLU A 222 26.81 0.48 -6.14
CA GLU A 222 27.01 0.59 -7.59
C GLU A 222 27.17 2.04 -8.03
N GLY A 223 26.38 2.98 -7.45
CA GLY A 223 26.53 4.43 -7.69
C GLY A 223 27.91 4.96 -7.28
N LEU A 224 28.41 4.56 -6.10
CA LEU A 224 29.77 4.89 -5.68
C LEU A 224 30.81 4.34 -6.66
N ARG A 225 30.68 3.07 -7.06
CA ARG A 225 31.61 2.43 -8.01
C ARG A 225 31.65 3.16 -9.36
N ARG A 226 30.49 3.55 -9.89
CA ARG A 226 30.40 4.32 -11.15
C ARG A 226 31.07 5.68 -11.06
N ALA A 227 31.01 6.29 -9.87
CA ALA A 227 31.68 7.58 -9.61
C ALA A 227 33.18 7.45 -9.25
N GLY A 228 33.74 6.23 -9.24
CA GLY A 228 35.14 6.00 -8.84
C GLY A 228 35.39 6.18 -7.35
N LEU A 229 34.33 6.20 -6.51
CA LEU A 229 34.41 6.37 -5.05
C LEU A 229 34.53 5.02 -4.34
N ARG A 230 35.30 4.99 -3.24
CA ARG A 230 35.45 3.79 -2.42
C ARG A 230 34.26 3.63 -1.47
N PHE A 231 33.76 2.42 -1.35
CA PHE A 231 32.79 2.06 -0.33
C PHE A 231 33.43 2.10 1.06
N ASP A 232 32.78 2.79 2.01
CA ASP A 232 33.18 2.89 3.40
C ASP A 232 32.02 2.40 4.29
N ALA A 233 32.16 1.24 4.91
CA ALA A 233 31.12 0.65 5.74
C ALA A 233 30.73 1.54 6.94
N SER A 234 31.63 2.41 7.43
CA SER A 234 31.33 3.34 8.50
C SER A 234 30.30 4.42 8.14
N LEU A 235 30.06 4.61 6.84
CA LEU A 235 29.04 5.52 6.29
C LEU A 235 27.68 4.85 6.06
N VAL A 236 27.53 3.57 6.37
CA VAL A 236 26.27 2.86 6.25
C VAL A 236 25.72 2.58 7.64
N VAL A 237 24.54 3.09 7.94
CA VAL A 237 23.86 2.94 9.22
C VAL A 237 22.47 2.37 8.99
N GLU A 238 22.09 1.39 9.77
CA GLU A 238 20.76 0.77 9.68
C GLU A 238 19.68 1.69 10.26
N GLY A 239 18.57 1.79 9.51
CA GLY A 239 17.32 2.39 9.94
C GLY A 239 16.19 1.37 9.86
N GLU A 240 14.95 1.84 10.07
CA GLU A 240 13.75 1.01 10.15
C GLU A 240 12.58 1.62 9.37
N PHE A 241 12.87 2.42 8.33
CA PHE A 241 11.90 3.18 7.54
C PHE A 241 11.06 4.18 8.33
N SER A 242 11.38 4.46 9.60
CA SER A 242 10.69 5.44 10.44
C SER A 242 11.50 6.73 10.60
N HIS A 243 10.81 7.84 10.83
CA HIS A 243 11.42 9.14 11.12
C HIS A 243 12.42 9.04 12.29
N GLU A 244 12.03 8.36 13.37
CA GLU A 244 12.87 8.20 14.57
C GLU A 244 14.17 7.44 14.28
N SER A 245 14.09 6.38 13.46
CA SER A 245 15.28 5.61 13.09
C SER A 245 16.23 6.42 12.21
N GLY A 246 15.70 7.24 11.29
CA GLY A 246 16.46 8.17 10.47
C GLY A 246 17.18 9.22 11.31
N HIS A 247 16.49 9.80 12.28
CA HIS A 247 17.05 10.75 13.23
C HIS A 247 18.20 10.13 14.07
N ARG A 248 17.98 8.93 14.62
CA ARG A 248 18.99 8.19 15.39
C ARG A 248 20.22 7.86 14.54
N ALA A 249 20.02 7.39 13.31
CA ALA A 249 21.09 7.06 12.37
C ALA A 249 21.90 8.29 11.98
N ALA A 250 21.26 9.42 11.67
CA ALA A 250 21.94 10.66 11.37
C ALA A 250 22.77 11.16 12.55
N LYS A 251 22.26 11.10 13.79
CA LYS A 251 23.06 11.44 14.97
C LYS A 251 24.33 10.57 15.12
N ALA A 252 24.28 9.32 14.72
CA ALA A 252 25.46 8.45 14.72
C ALA A 252 26.48 8.91 13.64
N LEU A 253 26.00 9.24 12.43
CA LEU A 253 26.84 9.73 11.34
C LEU A 253 27.51 11.08 11.68
N LEU A 254 26.80 11.96 12.37
CA LEU A 254 27.31 13.26 12.79
C LEU A 254 28.46 13.18 13.84
N LYS A 255 28.56 12.07 14.57
CA LYS A 255 29.64 11.82 15.54
C LYS A 255 30.93 11.30 14.90
N LEU A 256 30.91 10.97 13.61
CA LEU A 256 32.11 10.51 12.91
C LEU A 256 33.18 11.61 12.89
N LYS A 257 34.44 11.22 13.03
CA LYS A 257 35.58 12.14 12.99
C LYS A 257 35.62 12.97 11.68
N GLN A 258 35.26 12.31 10.58
CA GLN A 258 35.00 12.95 9.28
C GLN A 258 33.52 12.72 8.94
N ARG A 259 32.72 13.78 9.00
CA ARG A 259 31.29 13.71 8.70
C ARG A 259 31.06 13.49 7.21
N PRO A 260 29.95 12.85 6.82
CA PRO A 260 29.51 12.83 5.42
C PRO A 260 29.10 14.25 4.99
N THR A 261 29.28 14.54 3.71
CA THR A 261 28.79 15.80 3.09
C THR A 261 27.40 15.62 2.48
N ALA A 262 26.96 14.37 2.29
CA ALA A 262 25.60 14.03 1.89
C ALA A 262 25.12 12.75 2.59
N ILE A 263 23.81 12.65 2.80
CA ILE A 263 23.13 11.47 3.33
C ILE A 263 22.03 11.06 2.35
N PHE A 264 22.09 9.84 1.83
CA PHE A 264 21.00 9.17 1.17
C PHE A 264 20.27 8.30 2.19
N ALA A 265 19.03 8.65 2.54
CA ALA A 265 18.15 7.83 3.36
C ALA A 265 17.29 6.94 2.48
N ALA A 266 17.11 5.70 2.90
CA ALA A 266 16.37 4.72 2.09
C ALA A 266 14.86 5.03 1.94
N ASN A 267 14.30 5.96 2.73
CA ASN A 267 12.98 6.53 2.46
C ASN A 267 12.88 7.99 2.95
N ASP A 268 11.77 8.65 2.63
CA ASP A 268 11.54 10.06 2.96
C ASP A 268 11.33 10.28 4.47
N ASP A 269 10.70 9.35 5.17
CA ASP A 269 10.51 9.47 6.63
C ASP A 269 11.84 9.49 7.36
N MET A 270 12.79 8.61 6.99
CA MET A 270 14.14 8.63 7.54
C MET A 270 14.92 9.86 7.10
N ALA A 271 14.74 10.34 5.86
CA ALA A 271 15.36 11.57 5.39
C ALA A 271 14.90 12.78 6.21
N ALA A 272 13.61 12.87 6.52
CA ALA A 272 13.06 13.92 7.39
C ALA A 272 13.64 13.84 8.80
N GLY A 273 13.77 12.64 9.35
CA GLY A 273 14.44 12.41 10.64
C GLY A 273 15.92 12.83 10.62
N ALA A 274 16.63 12.56 9.51
CA ALA A 274 18.01 12.97 9.35
C ALA A 274 18.13 14.49 9.27
N ILE A 275 17.26 15.19 8.56
CA ILE A 275 17.22 16.66 8.50
C ILE A 275 17.00 17.23 9.91
N CYS A 276 16.06 16.67 10.67
CA CYS A 276 15.81 17.08 12.05
C CYS A 276 17.09 16.97 12.91
N ALA A 277 17.76 15.83 12.87
CA ALA A 277 19.00 15.59 13.64
C ALA A 277 20.14 16.54 13.24
N ILE A 278 20.27 16.87 11.95
CA ILE A 278 21.25 17.82 11.44
C ILE A 278 20.97 19.22 12.01
N CYS A 279 19.72 19.69 11.90
CA CYS A 279 19.30 21.00 12.40
C CYS A 279 19.48 21.12 13.94
N GLU A 280 19.12 20.09 14.70
CA GLU A 280 19.34 20.03 16.15
C GLU A 280 20.83 20.12 16.54
N SER A 281 21.71 19.70 15.63
CA SER A 281 23.15 19.77 15.82
C SER A 281 23.76 21.13 15.43
N GLY A 282 22.92 22.13 15.10
CA GLY A 282 23.33 23.46 14.67
C GLY A 282 23.87 23.52 13.25
N LEU A 283 23.63 22.50 12.44
CA LEU A 283 24.03 22.42 11.04
C LEU A 283 22.85 22.68 10.12
N SER A 284 23.11 23.05 8.88
CA SER A 284 22.14 23.44 7.88
C SER A 284 22.09 22.44 6.72
N VAL A 285 20.87 22.21 6.20
CA VAL A 285 20.62 21.43 4.99
C VAL A 285 20.17 22.40 3.88
N PRO A 286 20.81 22.40 2.72
CA PRO A 286 21.89 21.53 2.25
C PRO A 286 23.31 22.05 2.50
N GLN A 287 23.49 23.23 3.13
CA GLN A 287 24.77 23.98 3.16
C GLN A 287 25.90 23.16 3.81
N ASP A 288 25.62 22.51 4.94
CA ASP A 288 26.61 21.66 5.63
C ASP A 288 26.51 20.20 5.19
N ILE A 289 25.30 19.71 5.02
CA ILE A 289 25.04 18.31 4.64
C ILE A 289 23.81 18.26 3.73
N SER A 290 23.99 17.75 2.52
CA SER A 290 22.90 17.41 1.62
C SER A 290 22.14 16.18 2.10
N VAL A 291 20.81 16.17 1.98
CA VAL A 291 19.98 15.02 2.33
C VAL A 291 19.04 14.68 1.17
N CYS A 292 18.96 13.41 0.82
CA CYS A 292 17.96 12.92 -0.13
C CYS A 292 17.28 11.65 0.39
N GLY A 293 16.06 11.41 -0.11
CA GLY A 293 15.20 10.32 0.29
C GLY A 293 14.80 9.42 -0.89
N PHE A 294 13.71 8.67 -0.67
CA PHE A 294 13.09 7.77 -1.62
C PHE A 294 11.60 7.70 -1.30
N ASP A 295 10.72 7.59 -2.28
CA ASP A 295 9.27 7.42 -2.34
C ASP A 295 8.51 8.63 -2.90
N ASP A 296 8.95 9.86 -2.61
CA ASP A 296 8.26 11.14 -2.88
C ASP A 296 6.87 11.20 -2.21
N THR A 297 6.84 10.79 -0.96
CA THR A 297 5.65 10.85 -0.11
C THR A 297 5.30 12.30 0.27
N PRO A 298 4.10 12.59 0.81
CA PRO A 298 3.71 13.94 1.20
C PRO A 298 4.70 14.66 2.10
N ILE A 299 5.44 13.95 2.97
CA ILE A 299 6.45 14.54 3.84
C ILE A 299 7.57 15.23 3.06
N ALA A 300 7.92 14.77 1.85
CA ALA A 300 8.96 15.37 1.03
C ALA A 300 8.67 16.83 0.65
N HIS A 301 7.41 17.22 0.60
CA HIS A 301 6.96 18.59 0.33
C HIS A 301 6.67 19.39 1.58
N GLN A 302 6.38 18.73 2.70
CA GLN A 302 5.92 19.37 3.94
C GLN A 302 7.07 19.83 4.83
N ILE A 303 8.25 19.22 4.67
CA ILE A 303 9.45 19.60 5.45
C ILE A 303 10.20 20.75 4.79
N HIS A 304 11.03 21.42 5.57
CA HIS A 304 11.92 22.48 5.09
C HIS A 304 13.38 22.16 5.45
N PRO A 305 14.28 22.19 4.43
CA PRO A 305 14.03 22.40 3.00
C PRO A 305 13.24 21.24 2.37
N ALA A 306 12.48 21.53 1.30
CA ALA A 306 11.76 20.48 0.56
C ALA A 306 12.74 19.42 0.04
N LEU A 307 12.39 18.15 0.20
CA LEU A 307 13.27 17.00 0.05
C LEU A 307 13.49 16.61 -1.41
N THR A 308 14.76 16.50 -1.82
CA THR A 308 15.18 15.78 -3.02
C THR A 308 14.97 14.30 -2.79
N THR A 309 14.26 13.62 -3.69
CA THR A 309 13.89 12.22 -3.50
C THR A 309 13.68 11.50 -4.83
N VAL A 310 13.64 10.18 -4.79
CA VAL A 310 13.15 9.35 -5.90
C VAL A 310 11.64 9.23 -5.79
N ARG A 311 10.90 9.63 -6.82
CA ARG A 311 9.49 9.36 -6.92
C ARG A 311 9.28 7.98 -7.53
N GLN A 312 8.67 7.08 -6.77
CA GLN A 312 7.98 5.92 -7.30
C GLN A 312 6.47 6.22 -7.32
N PRO A 313 5.74 5.74 -8.34
CA PRO A 313 4.31 6.06 -8.47
C PRO A 313 3.48 5.12 -7.56
N THR A 314 3.60 5.30 -6.23
CA THR A 314 3.06 4.37 -5.20
C THR A 314 1.57 4.09 -5.35
N ARG A 315 0.75 5.12 -5.59
CA ARG A 315 -0.68 4.93 -5.83
C ARG A 315 -0.96 4.09 -7.08
N GLU A 316 -0.22 4.34 -8.16
CA GLU A 316 -0.33 3.56 -9.39
C GLU A 316 0.17 2.11 -9.17
N MET A 317 1.20 1.92 -8.34
CA MET A 317 1.66 0.57 -7.95
C MET A 317 0.55 -0.20 -7.22
N GLY A 318 -0.12 0.40 -6.25
CA GLY A 318 -1.26 -0.20 -5.56
C GLY A 318 -2.38 -0.58 -6.53
N ARG A 319 -2.72 0.35 -7.45
CA ARG A 319 -3.75 0.13 -8.47
C ARG A 319 -3.40 -1.02 -9.41
N LEU A 320 -2.16 -1.08 -9.88
CA LEU A 320 -1.69 -2.15 -10.77
C LEU A 320 -1.65 -3.49 -10.06
N ALA A 321 -1.11 -3.57 -8.83
CA ALA A 321 -1.09 -4.81 -8.06
C ALA A 321 -2.50 -5.39 -7.89
N ALA A 322 -3.47 -4.56 -7.49
CA ALA A 322 -4.85 -5.00 -7.39
C ALA A 322 -5.46 -5.37 -8.74
N THR A 323 -5.15 -4.65 -9.82
CA THR A 323 -5.64 -4.96 -11.16
C THR A 323 -5.14 -6.34 -11.62
N GLU A 324 -3.85 -6.63 -11.43
CA GLU A 324 -3.27 -7.94 -11.79
C GLU A 324 -3.84 -9.06 -10.92
N LEU A 325 -4.07 -8.82 -9.61
CA LEU A 325 -4.80 -9.75 -8.76
C LEU A 325 -6.20 -10.04 -9.28
N LEU A 326 -6.95 -9.01 -9.68
CA LEU A 326 -8.32 -9.18 -10.17
C LEU A 326 -8.38 -9.91 -11.51
N LYS A 327 -7.34 -9.82 -12.35
CA LYS A 327 -7.20 -10.68 -13.55
C LYS A 327 -7.01 -12.13 -13.11
N GLU A 328 -6.06 -12.39 -12.23
CA GLU A 328 -5.77 -13.73 -11.71
C GLU A 328 -6.99 -14.41 -11.07
N ILE A 329 -7.79 -13.64 -10.30
CA ILE A 329 -9.05 -14.12 -9.74
C ILE A 329 -10.07 -14.50 -10.83
N ARG A 330 -10.13 -13.74 -11.93
CA ARG A 330 -11.08 -14.02 -13.03
C ARG A 330 -10.66 -15.23 -13.85
N GLU A 331 -9.40 -15.27 -14.21
CA GLU A 331 -8.80 -16.28 -15.07
C GLU A 331 -7.42 -16.64 -14.52
N PRO A 332 -7.26 -17.80 -13.87
CA PRO A 332 -5.99 -18.24 -13.33
C PRO A 332 -4.88 -18.25 -14.38
N GLY A 333 -3.73 -17.69 -14.05
CA GLY A 333 -2.58 -17.54 -14.93
C GLY A 333 -2.63 -16.30 -15.86
N SER A 334 -3.65 -15.42 -15.73
CA SER A 334 -3.74 -14.18 -16.52
C SER A 334 -3.12 -12.95 -15.84
N GLY A 335 -2.80 -13.05 -14.55
CA GLY A 335 -2.08 -12.01 -13.83
C GLY A 335 -0.64 -11.88 -14.32
N GLY A 336 -0.13 -10.66 -14.37
CA GLY A 336 1.22 -10.35 -14.82
C GLY A 336 2.00 -9.52 -13.82
N PHE A 337 3.32 -9.41 -14.05
CA PHE A 337 4.19 -8.56 -13.25
C PHE A 337 4.61 -7.32 -14.04
N VAL A 338 4.36 -6.14 -13.47
CA VAL A 338 4.56 -4.84 -14.13
C VAL A 338 5.72 -4.10 -13.48
N ASN A 339 6.71 -3.67 -14.28
CA ASN A 339 7.71 -2.73 -13.82
C ASN A 339 7.28 -1.31 -14.16
N VAL A 340 7.21 -0.44 -13.13
CA VAL A 340 6.84 0.97 -13.31
C VAL A 340 8.08 1.88 -13.30
N PRO A 341 8.05 3.00 -14.06
CA PRO A 341 9.17 3.92 -14.08
C PRO A 341 9.26 4.73 -12.78
N TYR A 342 10.47 5.12 -12.42
CA TYR A 342 10.75 6.10 -11.38
C TYR A 342 11.16 7.45 -12.00
N THR A 343 11.15 8.52 -11.18
CA THR A 343 11.69 9.82 -11.55
C THR A 343 12.42 10.47 -10.36
N LEU A 344 13.49 11.23 -10.62
CA LEU A 344 14.12 12.04 -9.59
C LEU A 344 13.35 13.35 -9.41
N GLN A 345 13.06 13.68 -8.18
CA GLN A 345 12.47 14.95 -7.77
C GLN A 345 13.53 15.79 -7.09
N LEU A 346 14.23 16.63 -7.88
CA LEU A 346 15.26 17.50 -7.35
C LEU A 346 14.62 18.71 -6.68
N ARG A 347 14.96 18.93 -5.40
CA ARG A 347 14.45 20.03 -4.58
C ARG A 347 15.57 20.74 -3.83
N ARG A 348 15.26 21.27 -2.65
CA ARG A 348 16.18 22.19 -1.94
C ARG A 348 17.04 21.52 -0.87
N SER A 349 16.88 20.23 -0.62
CA SER A 349 17.64 19.50 0.42
C SER A 349 18.99 18.97 -0.07
N THR A 350 19.31 19.15 -1.35
CA THR A 350 20.64 18.86 -1.93
C THR A 350 21.21 20.09 -2.60
N GLY A 351 22.51 20.30 -2.48
CA GLY A 351 23.24 21.40 -3.04
C GLY A 351 24.72 21.03 -3.29
N PRO A 352 25.51 21.89 -3.94
CA PRO A 352 26.95 21.66 -4.10
C PRO A 352 27.62 21.47 -2.74
N VAL A 353 28.71 20.68 -2.71
CA VAL A 353 29.59 20.63 -1.52
C VAL A 353 30.04 22.04 -1.19
N GLY A 354 29.90 22.44 0.08
CA GLY A 354 30.19 23.77 0.53
C GLY A 354 31.59 24.25 0.08
N VAL A 355 31.60 25.40 -0.58
CA VAL A 355 32.79 26.12 -0.99
C VAL A 355 33.36 26.83 0.24
#